data_72753b8ac120b7692c9d030aad3be2d6
#
_entry.id   72753b8ac120b7692c9d030aad3be2d6
#
_cell.length_a   1.000
_cell.length_b   1.000
_cell.length_c   1.000
_cell.angle_alpha   90.00
_cell.angle_beta   90.00
_cell.angle_gamma   90.00
#
_symmetry.space_group_name_H-M   'P 1'
#
loop_
_entity.id
_entity.type
_entity.pdbx_description
1 polymer ?
#
loop_
_entity_poly.entity_id
_entity_poly.type
_entity_poly.pdbx_seq_one_letter_code
_entity_poly.pdbx_strand_id
1 'polypeptide(L)'
;MTNRLAVGILTAGALALSAGTALADFQLTILHINDFHSRIEPINKYDSTCSAKESDAGECFGGIARVKSAIDAKRAELKGGNLLVLDAGDEFQGSLYYSTFKSGPVAEFMNGIGFDAMAIGNHEFDDGPAELDKLIGAVKFPIISGNTISAKGSLLDGKYKGYVIKEIGGQKVAIVSVLAKDTSETSSPGKDITFEDEITYLQTAVKEIQAEGVDKIIALTHVGYLKDQEIAEKVDGIDVIVGGHSHTYLSSTDKKSSGPYPTLVKSPSGVEVPVVTAYAYSKYLGDLTVTFDDKGVVTAAQGAPLLLDASVKPDEGYVARVKELGKPLEELKAKIVGSSASIIDGDRKSCRAVECSMGNLVADAALDRVASQGITISIANGGGLRASIDAGDVSMGEVLTVLPFQNTIATFQIDGAGIKEALENGVSQVDEGAGRFPQVSGLKYTFDRSKPVGSRITSVEVKQGDAFVPLEAAKTYGVVTNNYVRGGGDGFKTFADKAVNAYDYGPNLEDVVAQYLTTHNPYKPYTDGRVTDATPADYVPPKK
;
A
#
# COMPACT_ATOMS: atom_id res chain seq x y z
N MET A 1 -57.82 71.83 50.61
CA MET A 1 -58.10 70.42 50.32
C MET A 1 -57.45 70.08 48.98
N THR A 2 -56.27 69.61 48.99
CA THR A 2 -55.49 69.42 47.76
C THR A 2 -55.02 67.92 47.71
N ASN A 3 -55.60 67.18 46.75
CA ASN A 3 -55.23 65.86 46.41
C ASN A 3 -53.93 65.87 45.56
N ARG A 4 -52.92 65.18 46.00
CA ARG A 4 -51.72 64.82 45.18
C ARG A 4 -51.84 63.39 44.68
N LEU A 5 -51.94 63.21 43.37
CA LEU A 5 -51.76 61.92 42.68
C LEU A 5 -50.28 61.65 42.58
N ALA A 6 -49.86 60.49 43.05
CA ALA A 6 -48.51 59.90 42.80
C ALA A 6 -48.59 59.06 41.55
N VAL A 7 -47.76 59.37 40.55
CA VAL A 7 -47.55 58.56 39.35
C VAL A 7 -46.36 57.63 39.58
N GLY A 8 -46.66 56.35 39.65
CA GLY A 8 -45.61 55.32 39.72
C GLY A 8 -45.14 54.95 38.32
N ILE A 9 -43.87 55.14 38.05
CA ILE A 9 -43.19 54.66 36.80
C ILE A 9 -42.78 53.20 36.97
N LEU A 10 -43.44 52.31 36.21
CA LEU A 10 -42.97 50.91 36.06
C LEU A 10 -41.93 50.90 34.97
N THR A 11 -40.68 50.69 35.34
CA THR A 11 -39.58 50.33 34.42
C THR A 11 -39.63 48.79 34.12
N ALA A 12 -40.09 48.43 32.92
CA ALA A 12 -40.02 47.10 32.40
C ALA A 12 -38.59 46.85 31.91
N GLY A 13 -37.81 46.08 32.66
CA GLY A 13 -36.48 45.56 32.22
C GLY A 13 -36.68 44.48 31.16
N ALA A 14 -36.32 44.77 29.91
CA ALA A 14 -36.23 43.76 28.85
C ALA A 14 -34.97 42.91 29.08
N LEU A 15 -35.13 41.69 29.55
CA LEU A 15 -34.09 40.66 29.45
C LEU A 15 -33.97 40.26 27.96
N ALA A 16 -32.92 40.70 27.29
CA ALA A 16 -32.51 40.16 25.99
C ALA A 16 -31.91 38.78 26.25
N LEU A 17 -32.70 37.72 26.04
CA LEU A 17 -32.16 36.38 25.83
C LEU A 17 -31.38 36.40 24.52
N SER A 18 -30.07 36.46 24.59
CA SER A 18 -29.21 36.11 23.46
C SER A 18 -29.39 34.59 23.22
N ALA A 19 -30.31 34.25 22.30
CA ALA A 19 -30.33 32.93 21.71
C ALA A 19 -29.00 32.77 20.97
N GLY A 20 -28.01 32.13 21.63
CA GLY A 20 -26.86 31.63 20.95
C GLY A 20 -27.39 30.65 19.90
N THR A 21 -27.21 30.97 18.62
CA THR A 21 -27.42 30.02 17.54
C THR A 21 -26.43 28.87 17.83
N ALA A 22 -26.93 27.72 18.31
CA ALA A 22 -26.16 26.51 18.26
C ALA A 22 -25.74 26.35 16.78
N LEU A 23 -24.46 26.49 16.50
CA LEU A 23 -23.93 26.14 15.18
C LEU A 23 -24.27 24.65 15.00
N ALA A 24 -24.89 24.31 13.88
CA ALA A 24 -25.18 22.94 13.55
C ALA A 24 -23.84 22.17 13.44
N ASP A 25 -23.81 20.95 13.97
CA ASP A 25 -22.65 20.07 13.87
C ASP A 25 -22.14 20.03 12.43
N PHE A 26 -20.81 20.17 12.24
CA PHE A 26 -20.21 20.12 10.91
C PHE A 26 -20.03 18.66 10.49
N GLN A 27 -20.76 18.25 9.47
CA GLN A 27 -20.63 16.91 8.89
C GLN A 27 -19.77 16.95 7.64
N LEU A 28 -18.79 16.01 7.54
CA LEU A 28 -17.88 15.86 6.43
C LEU A 28 -17.89 14.41 5.94
N THR A 29 -18.11 14.21 4.65
CA THR A 29 -17.92 12.92 4.00
C THR A 29 -16.54 12.87 3.37
N ILE A 30 -15.81 11.78 3.60
CA ILE A 30 -14.48 11.51 3.05
C ILE A 30 -14.56 10.25 2.21
N LEU A 31 -14.37 10.41 0.89
CA LEU A 31 -14.15 9.28 -0.01
C LEU A 31 -12.65 9.10 -0.18
N HIS A 32 -12.19 7.86 -0.16
CA HIS A 32 -10.76 7.60 -0.32
C HIS A 32 -10.45 6.31 -1.05
N ILE A 33 -9.31 6.33 -1.75
CA ILE A 33 -8.62 5.14 -2.27
C ILE A 33 -7.20 5.11 -1.69
N ASN A 34 -6.56 3.99 -1.84
CA ASN A 34 -5.16 3.77 -1.50
C ASN A 34 -4.61 2.59 -2.31
N ASP A 35 -3.29 2.56 -2.50
CA ASP A 35 -2.59 1.42 -3.11
C ASP A 35 -3.24 0.99 -4.44
N PHE A 36 -3.50 1.94 -5.32
CA PHE A 36 -4.15 1.69 -6.61
C PHE A 36 -3.27 0.83 -7.52
N HIS A 37 -1.95 1.04 -7.47
CA HIS A 37 -0.96 0.27 -8.21
C HIS A 37 -1.28 0.17 -9.71
N SER A 38 -1.68 1.28 -10.30
CA SER A 38 -2.02 1.39 -11.73
C SER A 38 -2.96 0.29 -12.24
N ARG A 39 -3.81 -0.27 -11.37
CA ARG A 39 -4.85 -1.24 -11.74
C ARG A 39 -5.99 -0.53 -12.46
N ILE A 40 -5.66 0.04 -13.62
CA ILE A 40 -6.55 0.84 -14.45
C ILE A 40 -7.71 -0.01 -14.98
N GLU A 41 -7.43 -1.27 -15.37
CA GLU A 41 -8.44 -2.27 -15.69
C GLU A 41 -9.01 -2.91 -14.42
N PRO A 42 -10.23 -3.47 -14.48
CA PRO A 42 -10.77 -4.28 -13.39
C PRO A 42 -9.89 -5.49 -13.07
N ILE A 43 -9.92 -5.91 -11.81
CA ILE A 43 -9.24 -7.11 -11.30
C ILE A 43 -10.26 -8.21 -11.02
N ASN A 44 -9.78 -9.46 -10.96
CA ASN A 44 -10.57 -10.60 -10.51
C ASN A 44 -10.46 -10.81 -8.98
N LYS A 45 -11.01 -11.90 -8.46
CA LYS A 45 -10.95 -12.24 -7.03
C LYS A 45 -9.55 -12.59 -6.51
N TYR A 46 -8.59 -12.82 -7.40
CA TYR A 46 -7.19 -13.13 -7.10
C TYR A 46 -6.27 -11.90 -7.22
N ASP A 47 -6.87 -10.70 -7.36
CA ASP A 47 -6.20 -9.42 -7.59
C ASP A 47 -5.37 -9.39 -8.90
N SER A 48 -5.64 -10.33 -9.81
CA SER A 48 -5.06 -10.42 -11.14
C SER A 48 -5.94 -9.70 -12.19
N THR A 49 -5.49 -9.68 -13.43
CA THR A 49 -6.27 -9.12 -14.55
C THR A 49 -7.59 -9.89 -14.71
N CYS A 50 -8.69 -9.16 -14.82
CA CYS A 50 -9.99 -9.78 -15.03
C CYS A 50 -10.17 -10.21 -16.49
N SER A 51 -10.48 -11.49 -16.71
CA SER A 51 -10.74 -12.06 -18.03
C SER A 51 -12.13 -11.64 -18.57
N ALA A 52 -12.32 -11.74 -19.89
CA ALA A 52 -13.63 -11.49 -20.51
C ALA A 52 -14.72 -12.40 -19.93
N LYS A 53 -14.40 -13.67 -19.66
CA LYS A 53 -15.34 -14.64 -19.05
C LYS A 53 -15.77 -14.24 -17.65
N GLU A 54 -14.84 -13.78 -16.80
CA GLU A 54 -15.14 -13.28 -15.46
C GLU A 54 -15.93 -11.98 -15.53
N SER A 55 -15.63 -11.11 -16.49
CA SER A 55 -16.39 -9.88 -16.73
C SER A 55 -17.85 -10.18 -17.10
N ASP A 56 -18.08 -11.12 -18.01
CA ASP A 56 -19.44 -11.56 -18.41
C ASP A 56 -20.19 -12.23 -17.25
N ALA A 57 -19.48 -12.89 -16.34
CA ALA A 57 -20.03 -13.47 -15.12
C ALA A 57 -20.27 -12.45 -13.99
N GLY A 58 -19.82 -11.20 -14.13
CA GLY A 58 -19.91 -10.17 -13.09
C GLY A 58 -18.91 -10.37 -11.94
N GLU A 59 -17.83 -11.11 -12.15
CA GLU A 59 -16.80 -11.46 -11.15
C GLU A 59 -15.59 -10.51 -11.19
N CYS A 60 -15.72 -9.34 -11.82
CA CYS A 60 -14.68 -8.31 -11.89
C CYS A 60 -14.95 -7.17 -10.92
N PHE A 61 -13.88 -6.69 -10.30
CA PHE A 61 -13.90 -5.66 -9.27
C PHE A 61 -13.02 -4.47 -9.66
N GLY A 62 -13.33 -3.28 -9.12
CA GLY A 62 -12.49 -2.11 -9.30
C GLY A 62 -12.36 -1.64 -10.74
N GLY A 63 -11.19 -1.11 -11.05
CA GLY A 63 -10.87 -0.40 -12.27
C GLY A 63 -11.23 1.09 -12.18
N ILE A 64 -10.40 1.93 -12.81
CA ILE A 64 -10.51 3.39 -12.69
C ILE A 64 -11.87 3.93 -13.14
N ALA A 65 -12.54 3.25 -14.09
CA ALA A 65 -13.86 3.66 -14.59
C ALA A 65 -14.97 3.48 -13.53
N ARG A 66 -14.89 2.46 -12.66
CA ARG A 66 -15.82 2.31 -11.54
C ARG A 66 -15.53 3.27 -10.40
N VAL A 67 -14.24 3.55 -10.12
CA VAL A 67 -13.84 4.59 -9.16
C VAL A 67 -14.46 5.93 -9.54
N LYS A 68 -14.31 6.34 -10.81
CA LYS A 68 -14.91 7.57 -11.35
C LYS A 68 -16.41 7.62 -11.13
N SER A 69 -17.13 6.57 -11.54
CA SER A 69 -18.61 6.52 -11.42
C SER A 69 -19.07 6.56 -9.97
N ALA A 70 -18.41 5.83 -9.06
CA ALA A 70 -18.79 5.79 -7.66
C ALA A 70 -18.60 7.15 -6.97
N ILE A 71 -17.46 7.82 -7.23
CA ILE A 71 -17.19 9.15 -6.69
C ILE A 71 -18.19 10.18 -7.25
N ASP A 72 -18.48 10.15 -8.55
CA ASP A 72 -19.46 11.05 -9.16
C ASP A 72 -20.89 10.83 -8.65
N ALA A 73 -21.28 9.57 -8.44
CA ALA A 73 -22.57 9.24 -7.85
C ALA A 73 -22.70 9.82 -6.43
N LYS A 74 -21.64 9.73 -5.61
CA LYS A 74 -21.63 10.30 -4.27
C LYS A 74 -21.64 11.82 -4.28
N ARG A 75 -20.91 12.46 -5.20
CA ARG A 75 -20.98 13.92 -5.42
C ARG A 75 -22.40 14.38 -5.76
N ALA A 76 -23.08 13.61 -6.62
CA ALA A 76 -24.47 13.90 -7.01
C ALA A 76 -25.45 13.68 -5.85
N GLU A 77 -25.25 12.63 -5.04
CA GLU A 77 -26.05 12.34 -3.83
C GLU A 77 -25.97 13.50 -2.83
N LEU A 78 -24.75 13.96 -2.54
CA LEU A 78 -24.50 15.02 -1.55
C LEU A 78 -24.93 16.42 -2.03
N LYS A 79 -25.18 16.63 -3.31
CA LYS A 79 -25.68 17.89 -3.90
C LYS A 79 -24.94 19.17 -3.44
N GLY A 80 -23.61 19.10 -3.40
CA GLY A 80 -22.78 20.19 -2.91
C GLY A 80 -22.58 20.21 -1.40
N GLY A 81 -22.89 19.12 -0.69
CA GLY A 81 -22.51 18.91 0.70
C GLY A 81 -20.99 18.81 0.90
N ASN A 82 -20.57 18.81 2.14
CA ASN A 82 -19.16 18.80 2.52
C ASN A 82 -18.54 17.44 2.15
N LEU A 83 -17.65 17.44 1.16
CA LEU A 83 -17.01 16.25 0.61
C LEU A 83 -15.51 16.49 0.43
N LEU A 84 -14.70 15.52 0.83
CA LEU A 84 -13.30 15.34 0.43
C LEU A 84 -13.13 14.04 -0.35
N VAL A 85 -12.30 14.07 -1.38
CA VAL A 85 -11.89 12.89 -2.15
C VAL A 85 -10.38 12.78 -2.05
N LEU A 86 -9.89 11.75 -1.35
CA LEU A 86 -8.50 11.59 -0.97
C LEU A 86 -7.88 10.32 -1.56
N ASP A 87 -6.60 10.38 -1.79
CA ASP A 87 -5.79 9.25 -2.22
C ASP A 87 -4.60 9.09 -1.28
N ALA A 88 -4.49 7.93 -0.65
CA ALA A 88 -3.43 7.65 0.32
C ALA A 88 -2.15 7.08 -0.30
N GLY A 89 -1.91 7.28 -1.61
CA GLY A 89 -0.65 6.97 -2.30
C GLY A 89 -0.53 5.55 -2.83
N ASP A 90 0.64 5.23 -3.39
CA ASP A 90 0.96 4.02 -4.15
C ASP A 90 0.12 3.87 -5.43
N GLU A 91 0.15 4.91 -6.24
CA GLU A 91 -0.43 4.92 -7.57
C GLU A 91 0.44 4.18 -8.60
N PHE A 92 1.78 4.16 -8.38
CA PHE A 92 2.75 3.57 -9.27
C PHE A 92 2.84 2.05 -9.11
N GLN A 93 3.42 1.40 -10.13
CA GLN A 93 3.68 -0.04 -10.21
C GLN A 93 2.41 -0.92 -10.19
N GLY A 94 2.54 -2.17 -10.58
CA GLY A 94 1.49 -3.17 -10.44
C GLY A 94 0.75 -3.53 -11.72
N SER A 95 0.96 -2.84 -12.85
CA SER A 95 0.36 -3.20 -14.13
C SER A 95 1.21 -2.86 -15.34
N LEU A 96 0.91 -3.49 -16.49
CA LEU A 96 1.53 -3.17 -17.78
C LEU A 96 1.32 -1.71 -18.19
N TYR A 97 0.26 -1.05 -17.72
CA TYR A 97 0.04 0.36 -18.01
C TYR A 97 1.14 1.22 -17.41
N TYR A 98 1.52 0.95 -16.16
CA TYR A 98 2.62 1.66 -15.54
C TYR A 98 3.97 1.30 -16.17
N SER A 99 4.26 0.03 -16.37
CA SER A 99 5.52 -0.42 -16.99
C SER A 99 5.73 0.24 -18.35
N THR A 100 4.65 0.41 -19.13
CA THR A 100 4.71 0.96 -20.50
C THR A 100 4.61 2.48 -20.55
N PHE A 101 3.69 3.09 -19.82
CA PHE A 101 3.33 4.51 -19.97
C PHE A 101 3.74 5.37 -18.77
N LYS A 102 4.29 4.75 -17.71
CA LYS A 102 4.69 5.40 -16.46
C LYS A 102 3.52 6.19 -15.84
N SER A 103 3.77 7.33 -15.22
CA SER A 103 2.77 8.14 -14.51
C SER A 103 1.71 8.80 -15.41
N GLY A 104 1.88 8.79 -16.72
CA GLY A 104 0.99 9.51 -17.66
C GLY A 104 -0.50 9.16 -17.52
N PRO A 105 -0.90 7.88 -17.66
CA PRO A 105 -2.29 7.46 -17.50
C PRO A 105 -2.84 7.73 -16.09
N VAL A 106 -2.02 7.53 -15.06
CA VAL A 106 -2.40 7.85 -13.67
C VAL A 106 -2.80 9.31 -13.55
N ALA A 107 -1.92 10.24 -13.96
CA ALA A 107 -2.20 11.67 -13.92
C ALA A 107 -3.45 12.05 -14.73
N GLU A 108 -3.63 11.45 -15.93
CA GLU A 108 -4.79 11.69 -16.79
C GLU A 108 -6.09 11.34 -16.07
N PHE A 109 -6.21 10.12 -15.56
CA PHE A 109 -7.43 9.62 -14.92
C PHE A 109 -7.73 10.31 -13.59
N MET A 110 -6.73 10.50 -12.73
CA MET A 110 -6.92 11.15 -11.43
C MET A 110 -7.32 12.62 -11.58
N ASN A 111 -6.78 13.34 -12.57
CA ASN A 111 -7.23 14.68 -12.92
C ASN A 111 -8.70 14.72 -13.33
N GLY A 112 -9.16 13.73 -14.08
CA GLY A 112 -10.54 13.62 -14.51
C GLY A 112 -11.51 13.21 -13.38
N ILE A 113 -11.04 12.49 -12.36
CA ILE A 113 -11.78 12.18 -11.13
C ILE A 113 -11.86 13.43 -10.25
N GLY A 114 -10.76 14.18 -10.12
CA GLY A 114 -10.67 15.39 -9.32
C GLY A 114 -10.54 15.07 -7.83
N PHE A 115 -9.38 14.56 -7.43
CA PHE A 115 -9.00 14.39 -6.03
C PHE A 115 -8.74 15.74 -5.36
N ASP A 116 -8.89 15.78 -4.05
CA ASP A 116 -8.62 16.97 -3.23
C ASP A 116 -7.18 17.01 -2.72
N ALA A 117 -6.58 15.86 -2.47
CA ALA A 117 -5.16 15.67 -2.16
C ALA A 117 -4.77 14.20 -2.37
N MET A 118 -3.48 13.98 -2.60
CA MET A 118 -2.82 12.67 -2.64
C MET A 118 -1.62 12.66 -1.69
N ALA A 119 -1.46 11.60 -0.89
CA ALA A 119 -0.22 11.32 -0.19
C ALA A 119 0.81 10.74 -1.16
N ILE A 120 2.10 10.97 -0.91
CA ILE A 120 3.15 10.21 -1.57
C ILE A 120 3.23 8.84 -0.91
N GLY A 121 3.16 7.74 -1.69
CA GLY A 121 3.48 6.40 -1.25
C GLY A 121 4.94 6.03 -1.54
N ASN A 122 5.39 4.86 -1.08
CA ASN A 122 6.77 4.44 -1.34
C ASN A 122 7.00 4.09 -2.81
N HIS A 123 6.02 3.53 -3.50
CA HIS A 123 6.14 3.16 -4.91
C HIS A 123 6.21 4.37 -5.87
N GLU A 124 5.85 5.58 -5.44
CA GLU A 124 6.11 6.80 -6.18
C GLU A 124 7.61 7.06 -6.39
N PHE A 125 8.48 6.40 -5.62
CA PHE A 125 9.94 6.49 -5.77
C PHE A 125 10.57 5.31 -6.53
N ASP A 126 9.83 4.32 -7.00
CA ASP A 126 10.41 3.11 -7.62
C ASP A 126 11.24 3.41 -8.89
N ASP A 127 10.77 4.33 -9.73
CA ASP A 127 11.51 4.83 -10.89
C ASP A 127 12.32 6.10 -10.56
N GLY A 128 12.56 6.34 -9.28
CA GLY A 128 13.33 7.48 -8.77
C GLY A 128 12.55 8.80 -8.72
N PRO A 129 13.15 9.85 -8.15
CA PRO A 129 12.52 11.17 -7.98
C PRO A 129 12.05 11.83 -9.28
N ALA A 130 12.64 11.47 -10.41
CA ALA A 130 12.31 12.07 -11.71
C ALA A 130 10.90 11.69 -12.19
N GLU A 131 10.43 10.48 -11.90
CA GLU A 131 9.08 10.08 -12.29
C GLU A 131 8.03 10.70 -11.36
N LEU A 132 8.33 10.82 -10.07
CA LEU A 132 7.48 11.55 -9.13
C LEU A 132 7.38 13.04 -9.50
N ASP A 133 8.48 13.69 -9.93
CA ASP A 133 8.44 15.10 -10.40
C ASP A 133 7.51 15.26 -11.62
N LYS A 134 7.50 14.29 -12.54
CA LYS A 134 6.57 14.29 -13.68
C LYS A 134 5.12 14.18 -13.22
N LEU A 135 4.82 13.28 -12.27
CA LEU A 135 3.48 13.14 -11.70
C LEU A 135 3.04 14.45 -11.06
N ILE A 136 3.86 15.03 -10.17
CA ILE A 136 3.57 16.30 -9.49
C ILE A 136 3.28 17.41 -10.52
N GLY A 137 4.05 17.48 -11.59
CA GLY A 137 3.85 18.48 -12.66
C GLY A 137 2.61 18.25 -13.53
N ALA A 138 2.07 17.04 -13.56
CA ALA A 138 0.96 16.64 -14.41
C ALA A 138 -0.41 16.68 -13.71
N VAL A 139 -0.47 16.49 -12.39
CA VAL A 139 -1.73 16.51 -11.65
C VAL A 139 -2.21 17.93 -11.33
N LYS A 140 -3.52 18.08 -11.12
CA LYS A 140 -4.18 19.39 -10.86
C LYS A 140 -4.58 19.57 -9.38
N PHE A 141 -4.17 18.67 -8.53
CA PHE A 141 -4.42 18.66 -7.10
C PHE A 141 -3.10 18.55 -6.34
N PRO A 142 -3.03 18.93 -5.06
CA PRO A 142 -1.80 18.84 -4.29
C PRO A 142 -1.40 17.38 -4.01
N ILE A 143 -0.13 17.06 -4.24
CA ILE A 143 0.56 15.90 -3.69
C ILE A 143 1.30 16.37 -2.44
N ILE A 144 1.17 15.63 -1.32
CA ILE A 144 1.67 16.03 -0.02
C ILE A 144 2.44 14.91 0.67
N SER A 145 3.52 15.27 1.39
CA SER A 145 4.25 14.41 2.33
C SER A 145 5.15 15.27 3.20
N GLY A 146 4.96 15.24 4.51
CA GLY A 146 5.64 16.18 5.38
C GLY A 146 6.95 15.68 5.95
N ASN A 147 7.04 14.39 6.25
CA ASN A 147 8.27 13.78 6.77
C ASN A 147 9.25 13.36 5.66
N THR A 148 8.90 13.61 4.40
CA THR A 148 9.77 13.35 3.24
C THR A 148 10.57 14.61 2.92
N ILE A 149 11.85 14.60 3.26
CA ILE A 149 12.72 15.77 3.19
C ILE A 149 13.58 15.71 1.94
N SER A 150 13.37 16.66 1.02
CA SER A 150 14.20 16.85 -0.17
C SER A 150 15.38 17.75 0.14
N ALA A 151 16.59 17.36 -0.25
CA ALA A 151 17.77 18.18 -0.11
C ALA A 151 17.60 19.50 -0.87
N LYS A 152 18.10 20.60 -0.30
CA LYS A 152 18.00 21.92 -0.91
C LYS A 152 18.67 21.94 -2.29
N GLY A 153 17.93 22.40 -3.29
CA GLY A 153 18.38 22.45 -4.70
C GLY A 153 18.33 21.12 -5.44
N SER A 154 17.82 20.05 -4.82
CA SER A 154 17.52 18.80 -5.52
C SER A 154 16.25 18.92 -6.38
N LEU A 155 15.98 17.90 -7.20
CA LEU A 155 14.87 17.90 -8.16
C LEU A 155 13.50 18.14 -7.52
N LEU A 156 13.28 17.58 -6.33
CA LEU A 156 11.99 17.67 -5.60
C LEU A 156 11.95 18.79 -4.55
N ASP A 157 13.00 19.61 -4.43
CA ASP A 157 13.03 20.71 -3.46
C ASP A 157 11.88 21.69 -3.69
N GLY A 158 10.99 21.81 -2.69
CA GLY A 158 9.82 22.69 -2.75
C GLY A 158 8.69 22.26 -3.69
N LYS A 159 8.74 21.05 -4.25
CA LYS A 159 7.71 20.55 -5.19
C LYS A 159 6.42 20.08 -4.50
N TYR A 160 6.49 19.67 -3.25
CA TYR A 160 5.35 19.26 -2.43
C TYR A 160 5.41 19.90 -1.04
N LYS A 161 4.30 19.83 -0.33
CA LYS A 161 4.16 20.37 1.04
C LYS A 161 3.85 19.25 2.01
N GLY A 162 4.00 19.51 3.31
CA GLY A 162 3.63 18.58 4.37
C GLY A 162 2.13 18.52 4.63
N TYR A 163 1.42 19.62 4.39
CA TYR A 163 -0.03 19.72 4.55
C TYR A 163 -0.63 20.77 3.63
N VAL A 164 -1.94 20.71 3.47
CA VAL A 164 -2.77 21.71 2.81
C VAL A 164 -4.00 22.01 3.66
N ILE A 165 -4.49 23.26 3.61
CA ILE A 165 -5.73 23.67 4.26
C ILE A 165 -6.77 23.96 3.18
N LYS A 166 -7.96 23.37 3.32
CA LYS A 166 -9.11 23.59 2.46
C LYS A 166 -10.25 24.24 3.23
N GLU A 167 -11.03 25.06 2.55
CA GLU A 167 -12.28 25.57 3.06
C GLU A 167 -13.44 24.73 2.52
N ILE A 168 -14.18 24.08 3.41
CA ILE A 168 -15.29 23.18 3.08
C ILE A 168 -16.48 23.56 3.95
N GLY A 169 -17.61 23.91 3.33
CA GLY A 169 -18.80 24.34 4.07
C GLY A 169 -18.57 25.52 5.03
N GLY A 170 -17.61 26.39 4.70
CA GLY A 170 -17.22 27.54 5.54
C GLY A 170 -16.33 27.17 6.73
N GLN A 171 -15.83 25.90 6.82
CA GLN A 171 -14.90 25.43 7.83
C GLN A 171 -13.53 25.17 7.21
N LYS A 172 -12.46 25.48 7.95
CA LYS A 172 -11.09 25.09 7.57
C LYS A 172 -10.83 23.66 7.96
N VAL A 173 -10.37 22.84 7.01
CA VAL A 173 -9.96 21.45 7.20
C VAL A 173 -8.52 21.32 6.71
N ALA A 174 -7.63 20.88 7.57
CA ALA A 174 -6.25 20.57 7.18
C ALA A 174 -6.13 19.09 6.79
N ILE A 175 -5.33 18.82 5.76
CA ILE A 175 -4.93 17.49 5.35
C ILE A 175 -3.40 17.47 5.48
N VAL A 176 -2.87 16.72 6.45
CA VAL A 176 -1.44 16.54 6.70
C VAL A 176 -1.01 15.14 6.30
N SER A 177 0.20 14.96 5.77
CA SER A 177 0.62 13.66 5.26
C SER A 177 1.99 13.21 5.76
N VAL A 178 2.12 11.90 5.94
CA VAL A 178 3.38 11.21 6.22
C VAL A 178 3.51 9.93 5.41
N LEU A 179 4.76 9.61 5.07
CA LEU A 179 5.18 8.42 4.36
C LEU A 179 6.01 7.52 5.29
N ALA A 180 5.93 6.21 5.11
CA ALA A 180 6.71 5.23 5.87
C ALA A 180 8.21 5.56 5.82
N LYS A 181 8.82 5.66 7.00
CA LYS A 181 10.24 6.04 7.16
C LYS A 181 11.20 5.05 6.48
N ASP A 182 10.81 3.78 6.38
CA ASP A 182 11.60 2.73 5.72
C ASP A 182 11.48 2.73 4.18
N THR A 183 10.88 3.76 3.58
CA THR A 183 10.83 3.96 2.11
C THR A 183 12.21 3.92 1.47
N SER A 184 13.27 4.33 2.18
CA SER A 184 14.65 4.18 1.71
C SER A 184 15.09 2.71 1.55
N GLU A 185 14.39 1.76 2.16
CA GLU A 185 14.62 0.32 2.06
C GLU A 185 13.65 -0.37 1.10
N THR A 186 12.46 0.20 0.92
CA THR A 186 11.35 -0.40 0.15
C THR A 186 11.19 0.20 -1.24
N SER A 187 11.99 1.22 -1.60
CA SER A 187 11.94 1.89 -2.91
C SER A 187 13.29 2.54 -3.28
N SER A 188 13.30 3.42 -4.28
CA SER A 188 14.49 4.05 -4.88
C SER A 188 14.48 5.59 -4.80
N PRO A 189 14.34 6.21 -3.61
CA PRO A 189 14.24 7.67 -3.47
C PRO A 189 15.55 8.42 -3.80
N GLY A 190 16.67 7.71 -3.87
CA GLY A 190 18.00 8.29 -4.08
C GLY A 190 18.55 8.99 -2.82
N LYS A 191 19.77 9.51 -2.94
CA LYS A 191 20.52 10.08 -1.81
C LYS A 191 20.04 11.46 -1.34
N ASP A 192 19.26 12.16 -2.17
CA ASP A 192 18.82 13.53 -1.92
C ASP A 192 17.46 13.58 -1.18
N ILE A 193 16.88 12.41 -0.90
CA ILE A 193 15.63 12.28 -0.14
C ILE A 193 15.92 11.54 1.18
N THR A 194 15.41 12.08 2.27
CA THR A 194 15.47 11.46 3.60
C THR A 194 14.10 11.50 4.27
N PHE A 195 13.89 10.62 5.23
CA PHE A 195 12.60 10.47 5.90
C PHE A 195 12.76 10.71 7.40
N GLU A 196 11.99 11.66 7.93
CA GLU A 196 11.85 11.88 9.36
C GLU A 196 10.90 10.85 9.96
N ASP A 197 10.97 10.65 11.28
CA ASP A 197 10.02 9.82 12.00
C ASP A 197 8.60 10.40 11.91
N GLU A 198 7.63 9.59 11.55
CA GLU A 198 6.25 9.99 11.24
C GLU A 198 5.57 10.67 12.42
N ILE A 199 5.75 10.11 13.64
CA ILE A 199 5.12 10.61 14.86
C ILE A 199 5.75 11.95 15.26
N THR A 200 7.08 12.05 15.19
CA THR A 200 7.83 13.29 15.51
C THR A 200 7.41 14.43 14.61
N TYR A 201 7.30 14.17 13.29
CA TYR A 201 6.82 15.15 12.33
C TYR A 201 5.37 15.57 12.63
N LEU A 202 4.44 14.62 12.79
CA LEU A 202 3.03 14.93 13.03
C LEU A 202 2.79 15.71 14.32
N GLN A 203 3.52 15.41 15.40
CA GLN A 203 3.43 16.16 16.65
C GLN A 203 3.83 17.63 16.49
N THR A 204 4.69 17.94 15.54
CA THR A 204 5.09 19.32 15.19
C THR A 204 4.09 19.96 14.28
N ALA A 205 3.73 19.29 13.17
CA ALA A 205 2.83 19.80 12.14
C ALA A 205 1.42 20.10 12.69
N VAL A 206 0.88 19.25 13.56
CA VAL A 206 -0.43 19.48 14.20
C VAL A 206 -0.44 20.79 14.98
N LYS A 207 0.62 21.08 15.75
CA LYS A 207 0.72 22.34 16.52
C LYS A 207 0.82 23.56 15.61
N GLU A 208 1.54 23.45 14.49
CA GLU A 208 1.64 24.52 13.49
C GLU A 208 0.26 24.79 12.84
N ILE A 209 -0.45 23.74 12.44
CA ILE A 209 -1.79 23.83 11.86
C ILE A 209 -2.78 24.45 12.85
N GLN A 210 -2.76 24.03 14.10
CA GLN A 210 -3.60 24.61 15.16
C GLN A 210 -3.28 26.08 15.43
N ALA A 211 -2.02 26.47 15.33
CA ALA A 211 -1.62 27.89 15.46
C ALA A 211 -2.13 28.76 14.31
N GLU A 212 -2.45 28.18 13.13
CA GLU A 212 -3.16 28.85 12.02
C GLU A 212 -4.69 28.96 12.25
N GLY A 213 -5.18 28.48 13.39
CA GLY A 213 -6.60 28.49 13.73
C GLY A 213 -7.42 27.42 13.03
N VAL A 214 -6.79 26.27 12.73
CA VAL A 214 -7.45 25.10 12.15
C VAL A 214 -7.58 24.02 13.21
N ASP A 215 -8.81 23.58 13.46
CA ASP A 215 -9.17 22.61 14.49
C ASP A 215 -9.68 21.27 13.93
N LYS A 216 -9.74 21.13 12.61
CA LYS A 216 -10.14 19.89 11.92
C LYS A 216 -8.96 19.38 11.09
N ILE A 217 -8.33 18.31 11.56
CA ILE A 217 -7.06 17.79 11.01
C ILE A 217 -7.22 16.33 10.59
N ILE A 218 -7.08 16.09 9.29
CA ILE A 218 -7.09 14.75 8.69
C ILE A 218 -5.64 14.38 8.37
N ALA A 219 -5.16 13.27 8.93
CA ALA A 219 -3.90 12.67 8.52
C ALA A 219 -4.14 11.73 7.33
N LEU A 220 -3.55 12.05 6.19
CA LEU A 220 -3.53 11.25 4.98
C LEU A 220 -2.17 10.55 4.92
N THR A 221 -2.12 9.27 5.26
CA THR A 221 -0.89 8.57 5.58
C THR A 221 -0.59 7.44 4.62
N HIS A 222 0.70 7.17 4.40
CA HIS A 222 1.13 5.97 3.69
C HIS A 222 2.17 5.21 4.52
N VAL A 223 1.73 4.65 5.66
CA VAL A 223 2.61 4.03 6.66
C VAL A 223 2.14 2.63 7.12
N GLY A 224 0.95 2.23 6.72
CA GLY A 224 0.32 0.96 7.08
C GLY A 224 -0.54 1.03 8.33
N TYR A 225 -1.56 0.18 8.34
CA TYR A 225 -2.66 0.18 9.32
C TYR A 225 -2.21 0.08 10.79
N LEU A 226 -1.16 -0.70 11.09
CA LEU A 226 -0.66 -0.80 12.47
C LEU A 226 0.05 0.50 12.91
N LYS A 227 0.80 1.12 12.01
CA LYS A 227 1.45 2.41 12.27
C LYS A 227 0.43 3.54 12.38
N ASP A 228 -0.65 3.50 11.60
CA ASP A 228 -1.76 4.46 11.71
C ASP A 228 -2.41 4.43 13.10
N GLN A 229 -2.60 3.23 13.67
CA GLN A 229 -3.10 3.09 15.04
C GLN A 229 -2.10 3.63 16.06
N GLU A 230 -0.79 3.36 15.88
CA GLU A 230 0.27 3.92 16.74
C GLU A 230 0.31 5.45 16.67
N ILE A 231 0.12 6.04 15.48
CA ILE A 231 0.02 7.50 15.29
C ILE A 231 -1.18 8.04 16.07
N ALA A 232 -2.36 7.42 15.94
CA ALA A 232 -3.56 7.83 16.67
C ALA A 232 -3.36 7.76 18.20
N GLU A 233 -2.65 6.75 18.70
CA GLU A 233 -2.34 6.58 20.14
C GLU A 233 -1.32 7.60 20.67
N LYS A 234 -0.46 8.17 19.81
CA LYS A 234 0.68 8.99 20.25
C LYS A 234 0.63 10.45 19.83
N VAL A 235 -0.25 10.82 18.92
CA VAL A 235 -0.36 12.20 18.40
C VAL A 235 -1.73 12.77 18.75
N ASP A 236 -1.75 13.81 19.57
CA ASP A 236 -2.97 14.56 19.86
C ASP A 236 -3.31 15.55 18.73
N GLY A 237 -4.62 15.79 18.56
CA GLY A 237 -5.14 16.81 17.63
C GLY A 237 -5.30 16.33 16.20
N ILE A 238 -5.11 15.05 15.92
CA ILE A 238 -5.55 14.41 14.69
C ILE A 238 -7.00 13.92 14.91
N ASP A 239 -7.90 14.24 13.99
CA ASP A 239 -9.31 13.89 14.07
C ASP A 239 -9.67 12.64 13.27
N VAL A 240 -9.00 12.40 12.16
CA VAL A 240 -9.22 11.26 11.25
C VAL A 240 -7.88 10.82 10.67
N ILE A 241 -7.67 9.51 10.51
CA ILE A 241 -6.56 8.96 9.74
C ILE A 241 -7.11 8.18 8.55
N VAL A 242 -6.66 8.55 7.35
CA VAL A 242 -6.91 7.85 6.09
C VAL A 242 -5.59 7.27 5.61
N GLY A 243 -5.46 5.94 5.70
CA GLY A 243 -4.18 5.24 5.50
C GLY A 243 -4.11 4.38 4.26
N GLY A 244 -2.86 4.02 3.89
CA GLY A 244 -2.49 3.11 2.80
C GLY A 244 -1.34 2.18 3.19
N HIS A 245 -0.55 1.71 2.21
CA HIS A 245 0.67 0.90 2.32
C HIS A 245 0.46 -0.58 2.66
N SER A 246 -0.35 -0.91 3.63
CA SER A 246 -0.50 -2.31 4.10
C SER A 246 -1.57 -3.11 3.35
N HIS A 247 -2.29 -2.52 2.40
CA HIS A 247 -3.42 -3.14 1.68
C HIS A 247 -4.45 -3.75 2.64
N THR A 248 -4.75 -3.07 3.73
CA THR A 248 -5.60 -3.63 4.77
C THR A 248 -7.07 -3.46 4.43
N TYR A 249 -7.81 -4.55 4.44
CA TYR A 249 -9.27 -4.52 4.32
C TYR A 249 -9.91 -4.38 5.69
N LEU A 250 -10.66 -3.30 5.87
CA LEU A 250 -11.46 -3.04 7.09
C LEU A 250 -12.95 -3.17 6.77
N SER A 251 -13.71 -3.75 7.69
CA SER A 251 -15.17 -3.84 7.59
C SER A 251 -15.76 -4.16 8.94
N SER A 252 -16.88 -3.51 9.30
CA SER A 252 -17.62 -3.80 10.52
C SER A 252 -18.62 -4.95 10.36
N THR A 253 -18.81 -5.47 9.14
CA THR A 253 -19.79 -6.52 8.82
C THR A 253 -19.17 -7.80 8.27
N ASP A 254 -18.01 -7.73 7.61
CA ASP A 254 -17.32 -8.89 7.06
C ASP A 254 -16.30 -9.44 8.06
N LYS A 255 -16.47 -10.70 8.48
CA LYS A 255 -15.56 -11.39 9.40
C LYS A 255 -14.16 -11.67 8.84
N LYS A 256 -13.97 -11.52 7.52
CA LYS A 256 -12.66 -11.69 6.87
C LYS A 256 -11.82 -10.42 6.93
N SER A 257 -12.39 -9.29 7.38
CA SER A 257 -11.67 -8.04 7.55
C SER A 257 -10.60 -8.14 8.64
N SER A 258 -9.58 -7.30 8.53
CA SER A 258 -8.51 -7.20 9.54
C SER A 258 -8.91 -6.37 10.76
N GLY A 259 -10.02 -5.64 10.67
CA GLY A 259 -10.57 -4.81 11.73
C GLY A 259 -11.85 -4.12 11.31
N PRO A 260 -12.51 -3.39 12.21
CA PRO A 260 -13.72 -2.64 11.91
C PRO A 260 -13.41 -1.43 11.01
N TYR A 261 -14.41 -0.97 10.24
CA TYR A 261 -14.36 0.29 9.51
C TYR A 261 -15.44 1.25 10.07
N PRO A 262 -15.06 2.42 10.62
CA PRO A 262 -13.70 2.80 11.02
C PRO A 262 -13.20 2.02 12.24
N THR A 263 -11.87 1.92 12.40
CA THR A 263 -11.24 1.48 13.64
C THR A 263 -11.10 2.70 14.55
N LEU A 264 -11.66 2.65 15.75
CA LEU A 264 -11.59 3.76 16.70
C LEU A 264 -10.42 3.55 17.66
N VAL A 265 -9.49 4.49 17.70
CA VAL A 265 -8.28 4.46 18.52
C VAL A 265 -8.28 5.68 19.45
N LYS A 266 -7.94 5.50 20.72
CA LYS A 266 -7.90 6.61 21.68
C LYS A 266 -6.57 7.37 21.55
N SER A 267 -6.68 8.68 21.34
CA SER A 267 -5.54 9.59 21.38
C SER A 267 -5.02 9.80 22.82
N PRO A 268 -3.87 10.44 23.03
CA PRO A 268 -3.36 10.76 24.37
C PRO A 268 -4.34 11.60 25.23
N SER A 269 -5.15 12.46 24.60
CA SER A 269 -6.21 13.22 25.28
C SER A 269 -7.49 12.42 25.57
N GLY A 270 -7.57 11.16 25.06
CA GLY A 270 -8.71 10.26 25.26
C GLY A 270 -9.84 10.40 24.23
N VAL A 271 -9.65 11.23 23.21
CA VAL A 271 -10.58 11.37 22.06
C VAL A 271 -10.42 10.15 21.15
N GLU A 272 -11.53 9.61 20.63
CA GLU A 272 -11.50 8.51 19.67
C GLU A 272 -11.21 9.04 18.25
N VAL A 273 -10.12 8.57 17.66
CA VAL A 273 -9.68 8.88 16.30
C VAL A 273 -10.09 7.75 15.37
N PRO A 274 -10.96 7.97 14.38
CA PRO A 274 -11.27 6.98 13.36
C PRO A 274 -10.10 6.78 12.40
N VAL A 275 -9.65 5.54 12.25
CA VAL A 275 -8.63 5.09 11.31
C VAL A 275 -9.31 4.25 10.24
N VAL A 276 -9.10 4.60 8.96
CA VAL A 276 -9.69 3.93 7.81
C VAL A 276 -8.67 3.62 6.71
N THR A 277 -8.88 2.53 5.99
CA THR A 277 -8.19 2.15 4.75
C THR A 277 -9.13 1.32 3.88
N ALA A 278 -8.94 1.32 2.56
CA ALA A 278 -9.85 0.74 1.58
C ALA A 278 -9.24 -0.43 0.77
N TYR A 279 -8.45 -1.28 1.44
CA TYR A 279 -7.74 -2.39 0.80
C TYR A 279 -6.69 -1.92 -0.21
N ALA A 280 -6.87 -2.22 -1.51
CA ALA A 280 -5.95 -1.88 -2.59
C ALA A 280 -6.61 -2.07 -3.98
N TYR A 281 -5.87 -1.72 -5.05
CA TYR A 281 -6.20 -2.04 -6.45
C TYR A 281 -7.55 -1.51 -6.92
N SER A 282 -8.03 -0.43 -6.32
CA SER A 282 -9.37 0.11 -6.56
C SER A 282 -10.54 -0.87 -6.30
N LYS A 283 -10.31 -1.99 -5.59
CA LYS A 283 -11.37 -2.96 -5.31
C LYS A 283 -12.49 -2.38 -4.47
N TYR A 284 -12.15 -1.47 -3.58
CA TYR A 284 -13.08 -0.73 -2.73
C TYR A 284 -12.84 0.77 -2.84
N LEU A 285 -13.92 1.53 -2.65
CA LEU A 285 -13.89 2.97 -2.36
C LEU A 285 -14.26 3.16 -0.90
N GLY A 286 -13.38 3.74 -0.10
CA GLY A 286 -13.70 4.10 1.27
C GLY A 286 -14.73 5.22 1.30
N ASP A 287 -15.77 5.10 2.14
CA ASP A 287 -16.81 6.09 2.37
C ASP A 287 -16.98 6.26 3.87
N LEU A 288 -16.45 7.36 4.41
CA LEU A 288 -16.48 7.72 5.82
C LEU A 288 -17.21 9.05 5.98
N THR A 289 -18.19 9.09 6.86
CA THR A 289 -18.82 10.35 7.30
C THR A 289 -18.46 10.61 8.76
N VAL A 290 -17.87 11.78 9.03
CA VAL A 290 -17.55 12.26 10.37
C VAL A 290 -18.37 13.47 10.73
N THR A 291 -18.73 13.58 12.00
CA THR A 291 -19.45 14.74 12.55
C THR A 291 -18.55 15.40 13.59
N PHE A 292 -18.33 16.69 13.43
CA PHE A 292 -17.56 17.54 14.34
C PHE A 292 -18.49 18.44 15.13
N ASP A 293 -18.19 18.64 16.40
CA ASP A 293 -18.84 19.67 17.22
C ASP A 293 -18.32 21.09 16.90
N ASP A 294 -18.81 22.07 17.63
CA ASP A 294 -18.42 23.47 17.52
C ASP A 294 -16.97 23.77 17.94
N LYS A 295 -16.28 22.81 18.55
CA LYS A 295 -14.87 22.88 18.95
C LYS A 295 -13.94 22.11 18.01
N GLY A 296 -14.47 21.52 16.94
CA GLY A 296 -13.71 20.72 16.00
C GLY A 296 -13.43 19.28 16.46
N VAL A 297 -14.09 18.79 17.52
CA VAL A 297 -13.91 17.44 18.02
C VAL A 297 -14.86 16.48 17.30
N VAL A 298 -14.36 15.32 16.87
CA VAL A 298 -15.19 14.26 16.26
C VAL A 298 -16.12 13.65 17.32
N THR A 299 -17.43 13.76 17.07
CA THR A 299 -18.49 13.21 17.95
C THR A 299 -19.10 11.94 17.39
N ALA A 300 -18.99 11.71 16.08
CA ALA A 300 -19.44 10.49 15.42
C ALA A 300 -18.59 10.23 14.15
N ALA A 301 -18.33 8.94 13.90
CA ALA A 301 -17.70 8.48 12.68
C ALA A 301 -18.39 7.19 12.22
N GLN A 302 -18.87 7.16 10.98
CA GLN A 302 -19.59 6.02 10.42
C GLN A 302 -19.34 5.88 8.94
N GLY A 303 -19.39 4.65 8.43
CA GLY A 303 -19.20 4.38 7.02
C GLY A 303 -18.86 2.92 6.76
N ALA A 304 -18.54 2.63 5.51
CA ALA A 304 -18.06 1.32 5.08
C ALA A 304 -17.32 1.45 3.73
N PRO A 305 -16.35 0.59 3.43
CA PRO A 305 -15.78 0.55 2.10
C PRO A 305 -16.82 -0.02 1.11
N LEU A 306 -17.09 0.73 0.05
CA LEU A 306 -17.97 0.31 -1.04
C LEU A 306 -17.21 -0.64 -1.97
N LEU A 307 -17.66 -1.88 -2.10
CA LEU A 307 -17.12 -2.81 -3.08
C LEU A 307 -17.48 -2.34 -4.50
N LEU A 308 -16.48 -2.13 -5.33
CA LEU A 308 -16.65 -1.71 -6.73
C LEU A 308 -16.82 -2.94 -7.64
N ASP A 309 -17.92 -3.65 -7.49
CA ASP A 309 -18.28 -4.84 -8.27
C ASP A 309 -19.18 -4.50 -9.48
N ALA A 310 -19.85 -5.50 -10.04
CA ALA A 310 -20.72 -5.35 -11.20
C ALA A 310 -21.96 -4.45 -10.95
N SER A 311 -22.32 -4.17 -9.70
CA SER A 311 -23.42 -3.25 -9.35
C SER A 311 -23.06 -1.78 -9.64
N VAL A 312 -21.78 -1.46 -9.68
CA VAL A 312 -21.26 -0.12 -10.03
C VAL A 312 -21.03 -0.07 -11.54
N LYS A 313 -21.93 0.62 -12.27
CA LYS A 313 -21.77 0.80 -13.73
C LYS A 313 -20.53 1.65 -13.99
N PRO A 314 -19.52 1.18 -14.77
CA PRO A 314 -18.33 1.95 -15.06
C PRO A 314 -18.61 3.16 -15.95
N ASP A 315 -17.84 4.22 -15.85
CA ASP A 315 -17.88 5.38 -16.72
C ASP A 315 -17.48 5.01 -18.15
N GLU A 316 -18.36 5.27 -19.12
CA GLU A 316 -18.17 4.84 -20.53
C GLU A 316 -16.98 5.53 -21.21
N GLY A 317 -16.70 6.79 -20.85
CA GLY A 317 -15.56 7.55 -21.38
C GLY A 317 -14.24 6.97 -20.90
N TYR A 318 -14.17 6.62 -19.61
CA TYR A 318 -13.00 5.98 -19.02
C TYR A 318 -12.80 4.56 -19.57
N VAL A 319 -13.86 3.76 -19.73
CA VAL A 319 -13.77 2.44 -20.39
C VAL A 319 -13.20 2.57 -21.80
N ALA A 320 -13.69 3.53 -22.59
CA ALA A 320 -13.19 3.76 -23.95
C ALA A 320 -11.70 4.14 -23.95
N ARG A 321 -11.29 5.02 -23.03
CA ARG A 321 -9.89 5.47 -22.90
C ARG A 321 -8.97 4.36 -22.43
N VAL A 322 -9.37 3.56 -21.44
CA VAL A 322 -8.62 2.37 -20.98
C VAL A 322 -8.42 1.38 -22.12
N LYS A 323 -9.48 1.11 -22.91
CA LYS A 323 -9.38 0.25 -24.08
C LYS A 323 -8.40 0.81 -25.15
N GLU A 324 -8.39 2.12 -25.38
CA GLU A 324 -7.45 2.75 -26.29
C GLU A 324 -5.99 2.56 -25.82
N LEU A 325 -5.72 2.85 -24.55
CA LEU A 325 -4.40 2.65 -23.94
C LEU A 325 -3.99 1.17 -23.93
N GLY A 326 -4.94 0.25 -23.79
CA GLY A 326 -4.69 -1.19 -23.78
C GLY A 326 -4.28 -1.77 -25.15
N LYS A 327 -4.69 -1.16 -26.27
CA LYS A 327 -4.45 -1.71 -27.62
C LYS A 327 -3.01 -2.16 -27.89
N PRO A 328 -1.97 -1.37 -27.61
CA PRO A 328 -0.58 -1.80 -27.85
C PRO A 328 -0.12 -2.90 -26.89
N LEU A 329 -0.87 -3.18 -25.82
CA LEU A 329 -0.54 -4.19 -24.81
C LEU A 329 -1.26 -5.52 -25.04
N GLU A 330 -2.31 -5.56 -25.90
CA GLU A 330 -3.17 -6.74 -26.07
C GLU A 330 -2.42 -7.97 -26.57
N GLU A 331 -1.52 -7.82 -27.55
CA GLU A 331 -0.75 -8.94 -28.09
C GLU A 331 0.18 -9.55 -27.02
N LEU A 332 0.86 -8.70 -26.26
CA LEU A 332 1.75 -9.15 -25.16
C LEU A 332 0.96 -9.81 -24.05
N LYS A 333 -0.15 -9.21 -23.62
CA LYS A 333 -1.02 -9.76 -22.55
C LYS A 333 -1.59 -11.13 -22.93
N ALA A 334 -2.04 -11.27 -24.18
CA ALA A 334 -2.70 -12.48 -24.66
C ALA A 334 -1.75 -13.65 -24.94
N LYS A 335 -0.44 -13.43 -24.97
CA LYS A 335 0.53 -14.50 -25.26
C LYS A 335 0.49 -15.56 -24.17
N ILE A 336 0.03 -16.77 -24.50
CA ILE A 336 0.06 -17.91 -23.58
C ILE A 336 1.51 -18.39 -23.41
N VAL A 337 1.94 -18.52 -22.16
CA VAL A 337 3.30 -18.94 -21.77
C VAL A 337 3.32 -20.31 -21.09
N GLY A 338 2.16 -20.91 -20.83
CA GLY A 338 2.02 -22.22 -20.23
C GLY A 338 0.62 -22.45 -19.73
N SER A 339 0.45 -23.44 -18.86
CA SER A 339 -0.80 -23.67 -18.14
C SER A 339 -0.52 -24.13 -16.71
N SER A 340 -1.45 -23.88 -15.79
CA SER A 340 -1.39 -24.33 -14.41
C SER A 340 -2.48 -25.35 -14.09
N ALA A 341 -2.11 -26.44 -13.41
CA ALA A 341 -3.05 -27.49 -13.03
C ALA A 341 -4.01 -27.06 -11.90
N SER A 342 -3.64 -26.04 -11.11
CA SER A 342 -4.43 -25.47 -10.02
C SER A 342 -4.00 -24.00 -9.80
N ILE A 343 -4.65 -23.30 -8.87
CA ILE A 343 -4.26 -21.94 -8.50
C ILE A 343 -2.81 -21.92 -8.03
N ILE A 344 -2.03 -20.96 -8.55
CA ILE A 344 -0.69 -20.61 -8.04
C ILE A 344 -0.91 -19.48 -7.03
N ASP A 345 -0.82 -19.80 -5.73
CA ASP A 345 -1.10 -18.87 -4.65
C ASP A 345 0.01 -17.82 -4.53
N GLY A 346 -0.31 -16.59 -4.83
CA GLY A 346 0.49 -15.39 -4.64
C GLY A 346 -0.14 -14.39 -3.67
N ASP A 347 -1.11 -14.83 -2.85
CA ASP A 347 -1.76 -13.99 -1.85
C ASP A 347 -0.73 -13.41 -0.86
N ARG A 348 -0.87 -12.12 -0.61
CA ARG A 348 0.05 -11.37 0.28
C ARG A 348 0.14 -11.99 1.68
N LYS A 349 -0.97 -12.48 2.24
CA LYS A 349 -1.01 -13.08 3.58
C LYS A 349 -0.26 -14.41 3.63
N SER A 350 -0.27 -15.17 2.53
CA SER A 350 0.52 -16.40 2.39
C SER A 350 2.00 -16.06 2.14
N CYS A 351 2.29 -15.39 1.04
CA CYS A 351 3.66 -15.22 0.54
C CYS A 351 4.55 -14.31 1.40
N ARG A 352 3.98 -13.55 2.35
CA ARG A 352 4.73 -12.71 3.30
C ARG A 352 4.77 -13.24 4.73
N ALA A 353 4.29 -14.48 4.94
CA ALA A 353 4.28 -15.08 6.27
C ALA A 353 4.65 -16.56 6.30
N VAL A 354 4.40 -17.29 5.21
CA VAL A 354 4.66 -18.72 5.08
C VAL A 354 5.15 -19.07 3.67
N GLU A 355 5.50 -20.31 3.43
CA GLU A 355 5.75 -20.83 2.09
C GLU A 355 4.51 -20.71 1.22
N CYS A 356 4.63 -20.18 0.00
CA CYS A 356 3.55 -20.12 -0.96
C CYS A 356 3.96 -20.69 -2.32
N SER A 357 2.97 -21.20 -3.09
CA SER A 357 3.28 -21.86 -4.36
C SER A 357 3.78 -20.88 -5.44
N MET A 358 3.40 -19.61 -5.39
CA MET A 358 3.96 -18.57 -6.25
C MET A 358 5.42 -18.28 -5.89
N GLY A 359 5.72 -18.23 -4.59
CA GLY A 359 7.10 -18.07 -4.12
C GLY A 359 7.99 -19.22 -4.57
N ASN A 360 7.48 -20.46 -4.49
CA ASN A 360 8.20 -21.63 -4.99
C ASN A 360 8.42 -21.54 -6.51
N LEU A 361 7.39 -21.18 -7.30
CA LEU A 361 7.52 -20.99 -8.75
C LEU A 361 8.62 -20.01 -9.10
N VAL A 362 8.60 -18.83 -8.49
CA VAL A 362 9.54 -17.74 -8.83
C VAL A 362 10.97 -18.08 -8.39
N ALA A 363 11.13 -18.65 -7.18
CA ALA A 363 12.43 -19.05 -6.68
C ALA A 363 13.03 -20.23 -7.49
N ASP A 364 12.20 -21.20 -7.87
CA ASP A 364 12.63 -22.34 -8.69
C ASP A 364 13.00 -21.89 -10.11
N ALA A 365 12.21 -21.02 -10.72
CA ALA A 365 12.49 -20.49 -12.05
C ALA A 365 13.80 -19.70 -12.09
N ALA A 366 14.03 -18.85 -11.09
CA ALA A 366 15.28 -18.10 -10.98
C ALA A 366 16.50 -19.03 -10.81
N LEU A 367 16.38 -20.05 -9.97
CA LEU A 367 17.45 -21.02 -9.73
C LEU A 367 17.74 -21.89 -10.97
N ASP A 368 16.69 -22.42 -11.62
CA ASP A 368 16.81 -23.21 -12.85
C ASP A 368 17.55 -22.43 -13.95
N ARG A 369 17.21 -21.16 -14.11
CA ARG A 369 17.81 -20.27 -15.14
C ARG A 369 19.33 -20.14 -15.02
N VAL A 370 19.88 -20.24 -13.80
CA VAL A 370 21.31 -20.02 -13.51
C VAL A 370 22.02 -21.28 -12.99
N ALA A 371 21.35 -22.43 -12.95
CA ALA A 371 21.90 -23.67 -12.39
C ALA A 371 23.24 -24.07 -13.03
N SER A 372 23.40 -23.85 -14.36
CA SER A 372 24.65 -24.14 -15.09
C SER A 372 25.82 -23.22 -14.68
N GLN A 373 25.59 -22.16 -13.93
CA GLN A 373 26.61 -21.21 -13.46
C GLN A 373 27.17 -21.57 -12.07
N GLY A 374 26.77 -22.73 -11.50
CA GLY A 374 27.18 -23.14 -10.16
C GLY A 374 26.46 -22.42 -9.03
N ILE A 375 25.36 -21.73 -9.35
CA ILE A 375 24.45 -21.11 -8.37
C ILE A 375 23.55 -22.21 -7.81
N THR A 376 23.40 -22.26 -6.49
CA THR A 376 22.69 -23.36 -5.81
C THR A 376 21.56 -22.91 -4.89
N ILE A 377 21.43 -21.62 -4.66
CA ILE A 377 20.43 -21.03 -3.75
C ILE A 377 19.70 -19.89 -4.48
N SER A 378 18.37 -19.88 -4.36
CA SER A 378 17.53 -18.74 -4.75
C SER A 378 16.83 -18.16 -3.53
N ILE A 379 16.80 -16.84 -3.43
CA ILE A 379 16.06 -16.09 -2.40
C ILE A 379 15.26 -15.01 -3.10
N ALA A 380 13.93 -15.11 -3.05
CA ALA A 380 13.00 -14.12 -3.58
C ALA A 380 12.23 -13.46 -2.43
N ASN A 381 12.00 -12.15 -2.51
CA ASN A 381 11.21 -11.42 -1.54
C ASN A 381 9.71 -11.58 -1.82
N GLY A 382 8.90 -11.86 -0.81
CA GLY A 382 7.45 -11.99 -0.92
C GLY A 382 6.77 -10.70 -1.40
N GLY A 383 7.40 -9.53 -1.20
CA GLY A 383 6.93 -8.24 -1.69
C GLY A 383 6.92 -8.10 -3.21
N GLY A 384 7.79 -8.87 -3.89
CA GLY A 384 7.84 -8.94 -5.34
C GLY A 384 6.66 -9.68 -5.98
N LEU A 385 5.85 -10.42 -5.20
CA LEU A 385 4.74 -11.24 -5.66
C LEU A 385 3.42 -10.48 -5.47
N ARG A 386 2.76 -10.05 -6.56
CA ARG A 386 1.68 -9.07 -6.49
C ARG A 386 0.28 -9.61 -6.80
N ALA A 387 0.16 -10.87 -7.23
CA ALA A 387 -1.11 -11.52 -7.54
C ALA A 387 -0.98 -13.05 -7.51
N SER A 388 -2.10 -13.75 -7.46
CA SER A 388 -2.19 -15.18 -7.76
C SER A 388 -2.53 -15.40 -9.24
N ILE A 389 -2.25 -16.60 -9.76
CA ILE A 389 -2.66 -17.04 -11.09
C ILE A 389 -3.67 -18.18 -10.92
N ASP A 390 -4.79 -18.16 -11.64
CA ASP A 390 -5.79 -19.21 -11.56
C ASP A 390 -5.39 -20.46 -12.37
N ALA A 391 -6.21 -21.52 -12.29
CA ALA A 391 -5.99 -22.76 -13.03
C ALA A 391 -6.36 -22.57 -14.50
N GLY A 392 -5.60 -23.17 -15.40
CA GLY A 392 -5.82 -23.12 -16.83
C GLY A 392 -4.65 -22.55 -17.60
N ASP A 393 -4.91 -21.97 -18.76
CA ASP A 393 -3.88 -21.31 -19.55
C ASP A 393 -3.33 -20.09 -18.79
N VAL A 394 -2.02 -19.93 -18.81
CA VAL A 394 -1.32 -18.81 -18.18
C VAL A 394 -0.80 -17.88 -19.28
N SER A 395 -1.23 -16.64 -19.22
CA SER A 395 -0.81 -15.59 -20.15
C SER A 395 0.39 -14.81 -19.63
N MET A 396 1.14 -14.17 -20.53
CA MET A 396 2.20 -13.23 -20.15
C MET A 396 1.65 -12.04 -19.35
N GLY A 397 0.40 -11.64 -19.61
CA GLY A 397 -0.28 -10.59 -18.85
C GLY A 397 -0.43 -10.93 -17.37
N GLU A 398 -0.75 -12.19 -17.03
CA GLU A 398 -0.84 -12.66 -15.65
C GLU A 398 0.55 -12.70 -14.99
N VAL A 399 1.57 -13.20 -15.69
CA VAL A 399 2.96 -13.20 -15.18
C VAL A 399 3.43 -11.77 -14.87
N LEU A 400 3.18 -10.82 -15.78
CA LEU A 400 3.52 -9.40 -15.58
C LEU A 400 2.69 -8.73 -14.48
N THR A 401 1.49 -9.26 -14.20
CA THR A 401 0.67 -8.81 -13.07
C THR A 401 1.25 -9.28 -11.73
N VAL A 402 1.80 -10.50 -11.70
CA VAL A 402 2.51 -11.03 -10.53
C VAL A 402 3.84 -10.31 -10.31
N LEU A 403 4.60 -10.05 -11.36
CA LEU A 403 5.97 -9.52 -11.34
C LEU A 403 6.06 -8.19 -12.11
N PRO A 404 5.46 -7.09 -11.63
CA PRO A 404 5.31 -5.86 -12.43
C PRO A 404 6.52 -4.92 -12.38
N PHE A 405 7.55 -5.25 -11.60
CA PHE A 405 8.65 -4.32 -11.28
C PHE A 405 9.76 -4.27 -12.32
N GLN A 406 9.71 -5.13 -13.34
CA GLN A 406 10.77 -5.24 -14.36
C GLN A 406 12.15 -5.52 -13.75
N ASN A 407 12.19 -6.24 -12.65
CA ASN A 407 13.43 -6.64 -12.02
C ASN A 407 14.20 -7.63 -12.90
N THR A 408 15.52 -7.48 -12.97
CA THR A 408 16.41 -8.49 -13.55
C THR A 408 16.81 -9.51 -12.51
N ILE A 409 17.13 -10.76 -12.89
CA ILE A 409 17.80 -11.67 -11.98
C ILE A 409 19.24 -11.22 -11.75
N ALA A 410 19.68 -11.34 -10.50
CA ALA A 410 21.01 -10.99 -10.05
C ALA A 410 21.68 -12.20 -9.39
N THR A 411 22.94 -12.45 -9.73
CA THR A 411 23.75 -13.54 -9.15
C THR A 411 24.94 -12.99 -8.39
N PHE A 412 25.31 -13.64 -7.31
CA PHE A 412 26.45 -13.25 -6.48
C PHE A 412 26.95 -14.42 -5.62
N GLN A 413 28.04 -14.22 -4.92
CA GLN A 413 28.56 -15.15 -3.94
C GLN A 413 28.57 -14.49 -2.56
N ILE A 414 28.25 -15.28 -1.53
CA ILE A 414 28.24 -14.84 -0.13
C ILE A 414 28.49 -16.03 0.79
N ASP A 415 29.03 -15.79 1.98
CA ASP A 415 29.21 -16.84 2.98
C ASP A 415 27.89 -17.26 3.65
N GLY A 416 27.87 -18.42 4.30
CA GLY A 416 26.67 -18.90 4.97
C GLY A 416 26.24 -18.03 6.14
N ALA A 417 27.16 -17.31 6.78
CA ALA A 417 26.80 -16.34 7.83
C ALA A 417 25.98 -15.20 7.25
N GLY A 418 26.35 -14.67 6.07
CA GLY A 418 25.60 -13.66 5.35
C GLY A 418 24.23 -14.16 4.87
N ILE A 419 24.11 -15.41 4.43
CA ILE A 419 22.81 -16.02 4.10
C ILE A 419 21.90 -16.05 5.33
N LYS A 420 22.42 -16.51 6.49
CA LYS A 420 21.63 -16.54 7.72
C LYS A 420 21.19 -15.13 8.15
N GLU A 421 22.09 -14.15 8.08
CA GLU A 421 21.77 -12.74 8.38
C GLU A 421 20.68 -12.18 7.46
N ALA A 422 20.72 -12.50 6.16
CA ALA A 422 19.70 -12.12 5.21
C ALA A 422 18.34 -12.77 5.53
N LEU A 423 18.31 -14.04 5.92
CA LEU A 423 17.08 -14.71 6.36
C LEU A 423 16.53 -14.11 7.66
N GLU A 424 17.38 -13.72 8.62
CA GLU A 424 16.97 -13.01 9.84
C GLU A 424 16.31 -11.65 9.50
N ASN A 425 16.88 -10.88 8.54
CA ASN A 425 16.22 -9.69 8.03
C ASN A 425 14.86 -10.04 7.43
N GLY A 426 14.79 -11.09 6.61
CA GLY A 426 13.57 -11.51 5.94
C GLY A 426 12.41 -11.84 6.89
N VAL A 427 12.68 -12.47 8.04
CA VAL A 427 11.64 -12.81 9.04
C VAL A 427 11.49 -11.74 10.14
N SER A 428 12.21 -10.63 10.06
CA SER A 428 12.22 -9.59 11.10
C SER A 428 10.86 -8.92 11.30
N GLN A 429 10.10 -8.76 10.21
CA GLN A 429 8.79 -8.08 10.17
C GLN A 429 7.67 -8.99 9.63
N VAL A 430 7.76 -10.30 9.92
CA VAL A 430 6.75 -11.28 9.46
C VAL A 430 5.39 -11.01 10.08
N ASP A 431 5.34 -10.53 11.33
CA ASP A 431 4.10 -10.20 12.03
C ASP A 431 3.36 -9.02 11.40
N GLU A 432 4.07 -8.15 10.67
CA GLU A 432 3.54 -7.02 9.91
C GLU A 432 3.16 -7.37 8.45
N GLY A 433 3.51 -8.58 7.99
CA GLY A 433 3.33 -8.98 6.59
C GLY A 433 4.21 -8.17 5.63
N ALA A 434 5.40 -7.76 6.06
CA ALA A 434 6.33 -6.98 5.26
C ALA A 434 6.86 -7.75 4.04
N GLY A 435 7.21 -7.03 2.97
CA GLY A 435 7.66 -7.59 1.69
C GLY A 435 8.95 -8.39 1.75
N ARG A 436 9.77 -8.16 2.77
CA ARG A 436 11.07 -8.81 2.95
C ARG A 436 11.01 -10.33 3.22
N PHE A 437 9.84 -10.93 3.45
CA PHE A 437 9.72 -12.36 3.77
C PHE A 437 10.29 -13.24 2.63
N PRO A 438 11.25 -14.17 2.94
CA PRO A 438 11.99 -14.90 1.91
C PRO A 438 11.24 -16.14 1.43
N GLN A 439 10.99 -16.23 0.15
CA GLN A 439 10.63 -17.43 -0.57
C GLN A 439 11.93 -18.00 -1.19
N VAL A 440 12.17 -19.30 -1.09
CA VAL A 440 13.50 -19.85 -1.37
C VAL A 440 13.47 -21.07 -2.27
N SER A 441 14.61 -21.37 -2.95
CA SER A 441 14.88 -22.64 -3.63
C SER A 441 16.33 -23.05 -3.41
N GLY A 442 16.58 -24.37 -3.38
CA GLY A 442 17.92 -24.91 -3.06
C GLY A 442 18.32 -24.76 -1.58
N LEU A 443 17.43 -24.22 -0.77
CA LEU A 443 17.61 -23.96 0.66
C LEU A 443 16.31 -24.27 1.39
N LYS A 444 16.42 -24.72 2.66
CA LYS A 444 15.31 -24.82 3.62
C LYS A 444 15.66 -24.05 4.88
N TYR A 445 14.66 -23.41 5.48
CA TYR A 445 14.87 -22.77 6.78
C TYR A 445 13.65 -22.90 7.68
N THR A 446 13.91 -22.86 8.99
CA THR A 446 12.89 -22.84 10.03
C THR A 446 13.06 -21.57 10.85
N PHE A 447 11.95 -20.90 11.15
CA PHE A 447 11.94 -19.71 11.98
C PHE A 447 10.91 -19.81 13.11
N ASP A 448 11.10 -18.98 14.14
CA ASP A 448 10.23 -18.91 15.32
C ASP A 448 10.04 -17.43 15.70
N ARG A 449 8.81 -16.93 15.51
CA ARG A 449 8.44 -15.52 15.77
C ARG A 449 8.46 -15.15 17.25
N SER A 450 8.37 -16.14 18.15
CA SER A 450 8.45 -15.89 19.59
C SER A 450 9.83 -15.48 20.06
N LYS A 451 10.85 -15.66 19.21
CA LYS A 451 12.24 -15.25 19.48
C LYS A 451 12.47 -13.78 19.11
N PRO A 452 13.45 -13.13 19.76
CA PRO A 452 13.82 -11.77 19.40
C PRO A 452 14.21 -11.63 17.91
N VAL A 453 13.89 -10.48 17.31
CA VAL A 453 14.36 -10.13 15.96
C VAL A 453 15.88 -10.25 15.90
N GLY A 454 16.40 -10.84 14.81
CA GLY A 454 17.81 -11.17 14.64
C GLY A 454 18.24 -12.52 15.27
N SER A 455 17.28 -13.27 15.85
CA SER A 455 17.49 -14.61 16.42
C SER A 455 16.32 -15.55 16.14
N ARG A 456 15.51 -15.23 15.13
CA ARG A 456 14.30 -15.99 14.74
C ARG A 456 14.61 -17.23 13.91
N ILE A 457 15.71 -17.24 13.15
CA ILE A 457 16.13 -18.39 12.32
C ILE A 457 16.73 -19.48 13.21
N THR A 458 16.04 -20.62 13.29
CA THR A 458 16.43 -21.76 14.16
C THR A 458 17.20 -22.83 13.44
N SER A 459 16.97 -23.04 12.13
CA SER A 459 17.77 -23.93 11.29
C SER A 459 17.83 -23.41 9.85
N VAL A 460 18.92 -23.70 9.17
CA VAL A 460 19.09 -23.50 7.73
C VAL A 460 19.82 -24.70 7.16
N GLU A 461 19.27 -25.26 6.10
CA GLU A 461 19.84 -26.38 5.36
C GLU A 461 19.95 -26.03 3.88
N VAL A 462 21.01 -26.46 3.22
CA VAL A 462 21.26 -26.23 1.79
C VAL A 462 21.31 -27.54 1.04
N LYS A 463 20.80 -27.54 -0.19
CA LYS A 463 20.79 -28.74 -1.04
C LYS A 463 22.20 -29.08 -1.52
N GLN A 464 22.62 -30.31 -1.31
CA GLN A 464 23.86 -30.92 -1.87
C GLN A 464 23.50 -32.25 -2.52
N GLY A 465 23.53 -32.30 -3.85
CA GLY A 465 22.97 -33.44 -4.59
C GLY A 465 21.51 -33.63 -4.27
N ASP A 466 21.12 -34.83 -3.79
CA ASP A 466 19.72 -35.12 -3.42
C ASP A 466 19.40 -34.90 -1.93
N ALA A 467 20.40 -34.51 -1.12
CA ALA A 467 20.22 -34.30 0.32
C ALA A 467 20.27 -32.84 0.73
N PHE A 468 19.59 -32.51 1.84
CA PHE A 468 19.75 -31.24 2.54
C PHE A 468 20.73 -31.41 3.70
N VAL A 469 21.70 -30.52 3.81
CA VAL A 469 22.73 -30.52 4.85
C VAL A 469 22.76 -29.17 5.55
N PRO A 470 23.18 -29.11 6.84
CA PRO A 470 23.26 -27.83 7.55
C PRO A 470 24.12 -26.79 6.81
N LEU A 471 23.68 -25.54 6.82
CA LEU A 471 24.42 -24.40 6.28
C LEU A 471 25.73 -24.21 7.06
N GLU A 472 26.87 -24.20 6.37
CA GLU A 472 28.17 -23.93 6.95
C GLU A 472 28.48 -22.41 6.91
N ALA A 473 28.59 -21.77 8.07
CA ALA A 473 28.71 -20.31 8.18
C ALA A 473 29.89 -19.70 7.40
N ALA A 474 31.04 -20.40 7.34
CA ALA A 474 32.24 -19.90 6.65
C ALA A 474 32.35 -20.30 5.18
N LYS A 475 31.45 -21.16 4.69
CA LYS A 475 31.47 -21.64 3.29
C LYS A 475 30.81 -20.61 2.39
N THR A 476 31.39 -20.37 1.23
CA THR A 476 30.81 -19.49 0.20
C THR A 476 29.81 -20.25 -0.65
N TYR A 477 28.67 -19.64 -0.92
CA TYR A 477 27.57 -20.16 -1.73
C TYR A 477 27.25 -19.20 -2.88
N GLY A 478 26.88 -19.74 -4.03
CA GLY A 478 26.32 -18.99 -5.13
C GLY A 478 24.82 -18.78 -4.92
N VAL A 479 24.38 -17.53 -4.98
CA VAL A 479 23.00 -17.11 -4.75
C VAL A 479 22.44 -16.37 -5.95
N VAL A 480 21.18 -16.61 -6.28
CA VAL A 480 20.37 -15.80 -7.21
C VAL A 480 19.23 -15.11 -6.48
N THR A 481 19.00 -13.88 -6.81
CA THR A 481 17.84 -13.07 -6.36
C THR A 481 17.47 -12.07 -7.47
N ASN A 482 16.60 -11.10 -7.21
CA ASN A 482 16.41 -9.99 -8.13
C ASN A 482 17.38 -8.83 -7.82
N ASN A 483 17.61 -7.96 -8.80
CA ASN A 483 18.53 -6.81 -8.69
C ASN A 483 18.16 -5.85 -7.55
N TYR A 484 16.86 -5.66 -7.27
CA TYR A 484 16.38 -4.83 -6.16
C TYR A 484 16.83 -5.38 -4.80
N VAL A 485 16.56 -6.67 -4.53
CA VAL A 485 16.96 -7.35 -3.29
C VAL A 485 18.49 -7.42 -3.16
N ARG A 486 19.22 -7.73 -4.27
CA ARG A 486 20.68 -7.74 -4.27
C ARG A 486 21.26 -6.36 -3.94
N GLY A 487 20.61 -5.28 -4.41
CA GLY A 487 20.99 -3.89 -4.11
C GLY A 487 20.69 -3.41 -2.70
N GLY A 488 20.09 -4.27 -1.85
CA GLY A 488 19.75 -3.96 -0.45
C GLY A 488 18.28 -3.62 -0.23
N GLY A 489 17.45 -3.70 -1.26
CA GLY A 489 16.00 -3.52 -1.16
C GLY A 489 15.37 -4.45 -0.14
N ASP A 490 14.23 -4.06 0.42
CA ASP A 490 13.56 -4.77 1.53
C ASP A 490 14.49 -5.01 2.75
N GLY A 491 15.50 -4.15 2.95
CA GLY A 491 16.45 -4.26 4.05
C GLY A 491 17.51 -5.36 3.90
N PHE A 492 17.66 -5.99 2.73
CA PHE A 492 18.71 -6.99 2.46
C PHE A 492 20.11 -6.37 2.30
N LYS A 493 20.47 -5.43 3.19
CA LYS A 493 21.75 -4.70 3.19
C LYS A 493 22.96 -5.65 3.15
N THR A 494 22.86 -6.80 3.79
CA THR A 494 23.90 -7.84 3.77
C THR A 494 24.27 -8.26 2.34
N PHE A 495 23.30 -8.33 1.41
CA PHE A 495 23.58 -8.64 0.01
C PHE A 495 24.26 -7.46 -0.72
N ALA A 496 23.89 -6.22 -0.40
CA ALA A 496 24.56 -5.06 -0.96
C ALA A 496 26.01 -4.95 -0.47
N ASP A 497 26.25 -5.16 0.84
CA ASP A 497 27.51 -4.86 1.51
C ASP A 497 28.53 -6.02 1.43
N LYS A 498 28.09 -7.29 1.45
CA LYS A 498 28.94 -8.47 1.59
C LYS A 498 29.02 -9.36 0.36
N ALA A 499 28.16 -9.14 -0.64
CA ALA A 499 28.19 -9.94 -1.86
C ALA A 499 29.49 -9.71 -2.64
N VAL A 500 30.08 -10.79 -3.14
CA VAL A 500 31.23 -10.76 -4.05
C VAL A 500 30.83 -11.35 -5.40
N ASN A 501 31.53 -10.95 -6.47
CA ASN A 501 31.26 -11.39 -7.83
C ASN A 501 29.79 -11.15 -8.27
N ALA A 502 29.20 -10.03 -7.83
CA ALA A 502 27.83 -9.67 -8.14
C ALA A 502 27.65 -9.30 -9.61
N TYR A 503 26.56 -9.80 -10.21
CA TYR A 503 26.13 -9.48 -11.56
C TYR A 503 24.62 -9.23 -11.55
N ASP A 504 24.19 -7.97 -11.79
CA ASP A 504 22.81 -7.51 -11.65
C ASP A 504 22.04 -7.41 -12.98
N TYR A 505 22.67 -7.72 -14.10
CA TYR A 505 22.16 -7.48 -15.45
C TYR A 505 21.71 -8.79 -16.14
N GLY A 506 21.14 -9.73 -15.38
CA GLY A 506 20.52 -10.93 -15.94
C GLY A 506 19.24 -10.61 -16.72
N PRO A 507 18.57 -11.62 -17.30
CA PRO A 507 17.27 -11.41 -17.95
C PRO A 507 16.22 -10.95 -16.95
N ASN A 508 15.13 -10.36 -17.46
CA ASN A 508 13.99 -9.95 -16.65
C ASN A 508 13.37 -11.16 -15.95
N LEU A 509 13.01 -10.98 -14.69
CA LEU A 509 12.48 -12.06 -13.84
C LEU A 509 11.16 -12.63 -14.37
N GLU A 510 10.29 -11.77 -14.91
CA GLU A 510 9.03 -12.18 -15.55
C GLU A 510 9.26 -13.06 -16.78
N ASP A 511 10.27 -12.78 -17.61
CA ASP A 511 10.62 -13.59 -18.76
C ASP A 511 11.18 -14.96 -18.33
N VAL A 512 11.96 -15.00 -17.25
CA VAL A 512 12.49 -16.24 -16.65
C VAL A 512 11.33 -17.12 -16.15
N VAL A 513 10.36 -16.56 -15.46
CA VAL A 513 9.18 -17.29 -14.97
C VAL A 513 8.31 -17.76 -16.14
N ALA A 514 8.08 -16.94 -17.16
CA ALA A 514 7.34 -17.33 -18.36
C ALA A 514 8.02 -18.49 -19.10
N GLN A 515 9.34 -18.46 -19.23
CA GLN A 515 10.11 -19.56 -19.82
C GLN A 515 10.01 -20.84 -18.99
N TYR A 516 10.09 -20.73 -17.67
CA TYR A 516 9.97 -21.88 -16.76
C TYR A 516 8.58 -22.53 -16.86
N LEU A 517 7.49 -21.73 -16.91
CA LEU A 517 6.13 -22.22 -17.14
C LEU A 517 5.98 -22.93 -18.48
N THR A 518 6.64 -22.42 -19.53
CA THR A 518 6.63 -23.06 -20.87
C THR A 518 7.31 -24.44 -20.83
N THR A 519 8.43 -24.59 -20.11
CA THR A 519 9.19 -25.85 -20.04
C THR A 519 8.58 -26.87 -19.08
N HIS A 520 7.80 -26.41 -18.08
CA HIS A 520 7.15 -27.26 -17.07
C HIS A 520 5.62 -27.34 -17.26
N ASN A 521 5.18 -27.31 -18.49
CA ASN A 521 3.75 -27.27 -18.85
C ASN A 521 3.10 -28.67 -18.88
N PRO A 522 1.96 -28.93 -18.21
CA PRO A 522 1.28 -28.04 -17.26
C PRO A 522 2.03 -27.93 -15.93
N TYR A 523 2.19 -26.70 -15.42
CA TYR A 523 2.78 -26.47 -14.10
C TYR A 523 1.85 -27.01 -13.01
N LYS A 524 2.44 -27.69 -12.03
CA LYS A 524 1.73 -28.20 -10.85
C LYS A 524 2.18 -27.43 -9.62
N PRO A 525 1.39 -26.45 -9.17
CA PRO A 525 1.73 -25.67 -7.98
C PRO A 525 1.88 -26.56 -6.74
N TYR A 526 2.88 -26.29 -5.93
CA TYR A 526 3.18 -27.09 -4.75
C TYR A 526 3.86 -26.26 -3.65
N THR A 527 3.82 -26.83 -2.43
CA THR A 527 4.68 -26.47 -1.30
C THR A 527 5.32 -27.75 -0.78
N ASP A 528 6.57 -27.70 -0.33
CA ASP A 528 7.37 -28.88 0.07
C ASP A 528 8.05 -28.74 1.44
N GLY A 529 7.65 -27.73 2.23
CA GLY A 529 8.17 -27.49 3.57
C GLY A 529 9.57 -26.86 3.58
N ARG A 530 9.92 -26.14 2.51
CA ARG A 530 11.20 -25.40 2.45
C ARG A 530 11.23 -24.19 3.39
N VAL A 531 10.06 -23.69 3.81
CA VAL A 531 9.90 -22.65 4.82
C VAL A 531 9.00 -23.18 5.92
N THR A 532 9.51 -23.28 7.13
CA THR A 532 8.77 -23.82 8.29
C THR A 532 8.66 -22.77 9.39
N ASP A 533 7.43 -22.44 9.78
CA ASP A 533 7.14 -21.65 10.98
C ASP A 533 7.02 -22.59 12.19
N ALA A 534 7.99 -22.54 13.10
CA ALA A 534 8.01 -23.29 14.35
C ALA A 534 7.50 -22.47 15.56
N THR A 535 6.83 -21.36 15.30
CA THR A 535 6.28 -20.52 16.35
C THR A 535 5.24 -21.30 17.15
N PRO A 536 5.28 -21.26 18.49
CA PRO A 536 4.26 -21.88 19.34
C PRO A 536 2.85 -21.40 18.99
N ALA A 537 1.87 -22.31 19.01
CA ALA A 537 0.49 -21.99 18.63
C ALA A 537 -0.21 -20.95 19.51
N ASP A 538 0.29 -20.74 20.73
CA ASP A 538 -0.18 -19.76 21.71
C ASP A 538 0.56 -18.41 21.64
N TYR A 539 1.49 -18.26 20.70
CA TYR A 539 2.20 -17.00 20.49
C TYR A 539 1.23 -15.90 20.06
N VAL A 540 1.29 -14.78 20.75
CA VAL A 540 0.59 -13.55 20.37
C VAL A 540 1.67 -12.50 20.04
N PRO A 541 1.66 -11.94 18.82
CA PRO A 541 2.58 -10.86 18.48
C PRO A 541 2.49 -9.72 19.50
N PRO A 542 3.60 -9.15 19.94
CA PRO A 542 3.57 -7.99 20.82
C PRO A 542 2.79 -6.86 20.12
N LYS A 543 1.86 -6.24 20.85
CA LYS A 543 1.29 -4.97 20.42
C LYS A 543 2.43 -3.95 20.37
N LYS A 544 2.70 -3.40 19.21
CA LYS A 544 3.67 -2.31 19.03
C LYS A 544 3.15 -1.03 19.62
#